data_4dbd77b9ea6530395bdd63c1975e1e4e
#
_entry.id   4dbd77b9ea6530395bdd63c1975e1e4e
#
_cell.length_a   1.000
_cell.length_b   1.000
_cell.length_c   1.000
_cell.angle_alpha   90.00
_cell.angle_beta   90.00
_cell.angle_gamma   90.00
#
_symmetry.space_group_name_H-M   'P 1'
#
loop_
_entity.id
_entity.type
_entity.pdbx_description
1 polymer ?
#
loop_
_entity_poly.entity_id
_entity_poly.type
_entity_poly.pdbx_seq_one_letter_code
_entity_poly.pdbx_strand_id
1 'polypeptide(L)'
;MLEHLPPEAFRKAIHLLGKELPAEAVAELSDNMRLEALHELTDAAVTAMIGHLDSDDASFLLNDLEEDRRARILNKVSATDRAAIESSLSFDDESAGRLMQRAFVAAPVFWSVGQAIDHMRSVSDDDLPETFFEIYIVDPAFRLQGSVPVSRLLRYSRETPLKDIMKDVPVEVRPEMDQEEVAYIFRQYNLASAPVVDEAGRLTGMITIDDVVDVIQEEAEEDILALSGVSEAGVNQSIVSAVRARIPWLLVNL
;
A
#
# COMPACT_ATOMS: atom_id res chain seq x y z
N MET A 1 15.85 -6.47 11.78
CA MET A 1 16.46 -6.99 13.04
C MET A 1 15.64 -8.13 13.64
N LEU A 2 14.31 -8.07 13.65
CA LEU A 2 13.44 -9.15 14.16
C LEU A 2 13.61 -10.45 13.35
N GLU A 3 13.74 -10.36 12.05
CA GLU A 3 13.87 -11.50 11.12
C GLU A 3 15.11 -12.40 11.35
N HIS A 4 16.12 -11.88 12.04
CA HIS A 4 17.33 -12.65 12.37
C HIS A 4 17.28 -13.34 13.73
N LEU A 5 16.15 -13.23 14.43
CA LEU A 5 15.98 -13.88 15.72
C LEU A 5 15.63 -15.37 15.54
N PRO A 6 16.12 -16.26 16.42
CA PRO A 6 15.60 -17.62 16.49
C PRO A 6 14.09 -17.60 16.79
N PRO A 7 13.29 -18.58 16.29
CA PRO A 7 11.82 -18.57 16.39
C PRO A 7 11.29 -18.33 17.82
N GLU A 8 11.89 -18.98 18.84
CA GLU A 8 11.48 -18.77 20.22
C GLU A 8 11.77 -17.35 20.74
N ALA A 9 12.88 -16.75 20.30
CA ALA A 9 13.25 -15.38 20.67
C ALA A 9 12.35 -14.37 19.95
N PHE A 10 11.98 -14.64 18.70
CA PHE A 10 11.03 -13.85 17.92
C PHE A 10 9.66 -13.79 18.59
N ARG A 11 9.04 -14.95 18.90
CA ARG A 11 7.75 -15.00 19.60
C ARG A 11 7.79 -14.25 20.92
N LYS A 12 8.86 -14.44 21.68
CA LYS A 12 9.03 -13.73 22.95
C LYS A 12 9.14 -12.22 22.77
N ALA A 13 9.82 -11.76 21.71
CA ALA A 13 9.92 -10.35 21.38
C ALA A 13 8.56 -9.77 20.99
N ILE A 14 7.82 -10.44 20.09
CA ILE A 14 6.47 -10.05 19.70
C ILE A 14 5.53 -9.96 20.90
N HIS A 15 5.56 -10.97 21.78
CA HIS A 15 4.71 -11.00 22.97
C HIS A 15 5.07 -9.89 23.99
N LEU A 16 6.36 -9.57 24.14
CA LEU A 16 6.83 -8.52 25.05
C LEU A 16 6.52 -7.12 24.51
N LEU A 17 6.73 -6.89 23.24
CA LEU A 17 6.48 -5.59 22.60
C LEU A 17 4.96 -5.34 22.46
N GLY A 18 4.20 -6.34 22.05
CA GLY A 18 2.74 -6.27 21.97
C GLY A 18 2.28 -5.02 21.20
N LYS A 19 1.64 -4.08 21.91
CA LYS A 19 1.13 -2.82 21.35
C LYS A 19 2.21 -1.77 21.04
N GLU A 20 3.42 -1.94 21.55
CA GLU A 20 4.55 -1.03 21.33
C GLU A 20 5.33 -1.40 20.06
N LEU A 21 4.95 -2.51 19.39
CA LEU A 21 5.54 -2.90 18.14
C LEU A 21 5.04 -1.95 17.04
N PRO A 22 5.94 -1.28 16.28
CA PRO A 22 5.51 -0.44 15.16
C PRO A 22 4.73 -1.26 14.14
N ALA A 23 3.63 -0.73 13.65
CA ALA A 23 2.74 -1.43 12.72
C ALA A 23 3.43 -1.72 11.39
N GLU A 24 4.17 -0.73 10.88
CA GLU A 24 4.98 -0.81 9.66
C GLU A 24 6.04 -1.91 9.78
N ALA A 25 6.65 -2.08 10.96
CA ALA A 25 7.64 -3.14 11.19
C ALA A 25 7.02 -4.56 11.16
N VAL A 26 5.70 -4.69 11.30
CA VAL A 26 5.00 -5.98 11.11
C VAL A 26 4.64 -6.18 9.65
N ALA A 27 4.23 -5.13 8.95
CA ALA A 27 3.94 -5.17 7.52
C ALA A 27 5.17 -5.60 6.69
N GLU A 28 6.33 -5.06 7.04
CA GLU A 28 7.63 -5.33 6.41
C GLU A 28 8.25 -6.71 6.72
N LEU A 29 7.62 -7.53 7.57
CA LEU A 29 8.12 -8.88 7.84
C LEU A 29 7.85 -9.80 6.65
N SER A 30 8.77 -10.75 6.41
CA SER A 30 8.51 -11.84 5.48
C SER A 30 7.24 -12.61 5.87
N ASP A 31 6.49 -13.14 4.91
CA ASP A 31 5.17 -13.75 5.06
C ASP A 31 5.05 -14.70 6.25
N ASN A 32 6.01 -15.64 6.36
CA ASN A 32 6.00 -16.60 7.46
C ASN A 32 6.14 -15.95 8.84
N MET A 33 6.97 -14.90 8.94
CA MET A 33 7.21 -14.18 10.19
C MET A 33 6.08 -13.23 10.51
N ARG A 34 5.46 -12.62 9.49
CA ARG A 34 4.27 -11.78 9.62
C ARG A 34 3.08 -12.59 10.13
N LEU A 35 2.80 -13.74 9.52
CA LEU A 35 1.76 -14.68 9.99
C LEU A 35 2.01 -15.13 11.43
N GLU A 36 3.26 -15.47 11.78
CA GLU A 36 3.63 -15.85 13.15
C GLU A 36 3.45 -14.69 14.13
N ALA A 37 3.87 -13.47 13.76
CA ALA A 37 3.68 -12.28 14.57
C ALA A 37 2.19 -11.98 14.80
N LEU A 38 1.37 -12.01 13.75
CA LEU A 38 -0.06 -11.80 13.84
C LEU A 38 -0.74 -12.85 14.70
N HIS A 39 -0.27 -14.10 14.66
CA HIS A 39 -0.80 -15.18 15.51
C HIS A 39 -0.50 -14.94 17.01
N GLU A 40 0.68 -14.45 17.34
CA GLU A 40 1.10 -14.17 18.73
C GLU A 40 0.48 -12.88 19.30
N LEU A 41 0.12 -11.92 18.43
CA LEU A 41 -0.47 -10.65 18.84
C LEU A 41 -1.94 -10.80 19.26
N THR A 42 -2.35 -10.04 20.26
CA THR A 42 -3.77 -9.98 20.67
C THR A 42 -4.60 -9.15 19.70
N ASP A 43 -5.90 -9.43 19.58
CA ASP A 43 -6.82 -8.62 18.77
C ASP A 43 -6.75 -7.12 19.12
N ALA A 44 -6.49 -6.78 20.38
CA ALA A 44 -6.36 -5.39 20.82
C ALA A 44 -5.06 -4.74 20.33
N ALA A 45 -3.97 -5.50 20.21
CA ALA A 45 -2.72 -5.01 19.64
C ALA A 45 -2.86 -4.80 18.13
N VAL A 46 -3.39 -5.79 17.42
CA VAL A 46 -3.65 -5.68 15.97
C VAL A 46 -4.61 -4.53 15.66
N THR A 47 -5.71 -4.37 16.43
CA THR A 47 -6.62 -3.22 16.23
C THR A 47 -5.92 -1.87 16.40
N ALA A 48 -4.99 -1.75 17.36
CA ALA A 48 -4.23 -0.52 17.55
C ALA A 48 -3.26 -0.27 16.39
N MET A 49 -2.61 -1.30 15.86
CA MET A 49 -1.73 -1.22 14.68
C MET A 49 -2.50 -0.76 13.44
N ILE A 50 -3.63 -1.40 13.14
CA ILE A 50 -4.49 -1.06 11.99
C ILE A 50 -4.95 0.41 12.02
N GLY A 51 -5.14 1.00 13.19
CA GLY A 51 -5.52 2.42 13.33
C GLY A 51 -4.38 3.42 13.07
N HIS A 52 -3.16 2.96 12.83
CA HIS A 52 -1.98 3.79 12.52
C HIS A 52 -1.43 3.55 11.11
N LEU A 53 -1.90 2.52 10.43
CA LEU A 53 -1.48 2.18 9.07
C LEU A 53 -2.36 2.88 8.02
N ASP A 54 -1.79 3.12 6.86
CA ASP A 54 -2.55 3.47 5.67
C ASP A 54 -3.49 2.32 5.26
N SER A 55 -4.49 2.60 4.44
CA SER A 55 -5.59 1.65 4.17
C SER A 55 -5.15 0.41 3.39
N ASP A 56 -4.13 0.51 2.57
CA ASP A 56 -3.47 -0.55 1.81
C ASP A 56 -2.71 -1.49 2.75
N ASP A 57 -1.79 -0.99 3.56
CA ASP A 57 -1.06 -1.75 4.58
C ASP A 57 -1.99 -2.42 5.59
N ALA A 58 -3.01 -1.68 6.05
CA ALA A 58 -4.03 -2.24 6.94
C ALA A 58 -4.77 -3.40 6.29
N SER A 59 -5.11 -3.28 5.00
CA SER A 59 -5.77 -4.34 4.22
C SER A 59 -4.86 -5.54 4.02
N PHE A 60 -3.58 -5.30 3.74
CA PHE A 60 -2.57 -6.33 3.58
C PHE A 60 -2.43 -7.18 4.85
N LEU A 61 -2.22 -6.55 6.01
CA LEU A 61 -2.14 -7.27 7.29
C LEU A 61 -3.44 -8.02 7.64
N LEU A 62 -4.60 -7.44 7.32
CA LEU A 62 -5.89 -8.07 7.62
C LEU A 62 -6.20 -9.24 6.69
N ASN A 63 -5.64 -9.25 5.48
CA ASN A 63 -5.80 -10.37 4.54
C ASN A 63 -5.18 -11.66 5.09
N ASP A 64 -4.10 -11.55 5.84
CA ASP A 64 -3.41 -12.66 6.50
C ASP A 64 -4.21 -13.28 7.67
N LEU A 65 -5.30 -12.65 8.11
CA LEU A 65 -6.10 -13.13 9.24
C LEU A 65 -7.29 -13.96 8.79
N GLU A 66 -7.64 -14.95 9.62
CA GLU A 66 -8.90 -15.68 9.46
C GLU A 66 -10.10 -14.73 9.48
N GLU A 67 -11.12 -15.01 8.66
CA GLU A 67 -12.30 -14.15 8.45
C GLU A 67 -12.98 -13.74 9.76
N ASP A 68 -13.18 -14.67 10.69
CA ASP A 68 -13.78 -14.39 12.00
C ASP A 68 -12.94 -13.42 12.85
N ARG A 69 -11.62 -13.53 12.76
CA ARG A 69 -10.70 -12.66 13.49
C ARG A 69 -10.65 -11.26 12.86
N ARG A 70 -10.53 -11.19 11.54
CA ARG A 70 -10.62 -9.96 10.74
C ARG A 70 -11.89 -9.17 11.06
N ALA A 71 -13.05 -9.84 11.03
CA ALA A 71 -14.32 -9.20 11.37
C ALA A 71 -14.37 -8.63 12.79
N ARG A 72 -13.79 -9.34 13.78
CA ARG A 72 -13.72 -8.83 15.16
C ARG A 72 -12.84 -7.58 15.29
N ILE A 73 -11.75 -7.53 14.55
CA ILE A 73 -10.82 -6.39 14.54
C ILE A 73 -11.47 -5.20 13.83
N LEU A 74 -12.00 -5.38 12.62
CA LEU A 74 -12.68 -4.34 11.84
C LEU A 74 -13.84 -3.69 12.61
N ASN A 75 -14.55 -4.45 13.44
CA ASN A 75 -15.62 -3.89 14.28
C ASN A 75 -15.12 -2.96 15.39
N LYS A 76 -13.82 -2.91 15.66
CA LYS A 76 -13.21 -2.05 16.69
C LYS A 76 -12.47 -0.85 16.11
N VAL A 77 -12.19 -0.83 14.82
CA VAL A 77 -11.58 0.31 14.11
C VAL A 77 -12.61 1.41 13.91
N SER A 78 -12.17 2.63 13.61
CA SER A 78 -13.08 3.74 13.30
C SER A 78 -13.98 3.40 12.09
N ALA A 79 -15.15 4.03 12.00
CA ALA A 79 -16.05 3.78 10.87
C ALA A 79 -15.45 4.22 9.52
N THR A 80 -14.60 5.24 9.54
CA THR A 80 -13.91 5.76 8.36
C THR A 80 -12.87 4.77 7.87
N ASP A 81 -11.96 4.33 8.76
CA ASP A 81 -10.88 3.38 8.41
C ASP A 81 -11.46 2.04 7.99
N ARG A 82 -12.48 1.55 8.70
CA ARG A 82 -13.18 0.33 8.32
C ARG A 82 -13.74 0.41 6.90
N ALA A 83 -14.40 1.51 6.54
CA ALA A 83 -14.95 1.69 5.20
C ALA A 83 -13.85 1.73 4.12
N ALA A 84 -12.70 2.37 4.43
CA ALA A 84 -11.54 2.40 3.55
C ALA A 84 -10.95 1.00 3.34
N ILE A 85 -10.73 0.27 4.44
CA ILE A 85 -10.19 -1.09 4.42
C ILE A 85 -11.14 -2.08 3.72
N GLU A 86 -12.44 -2.08 4.06
CA GLU A 86 -13.44 -2.93 3.39
C GLU A 86 -13.52 -2.64 1.89
N SER A 87 -13.38 -1.37 1.50
CA SER A 87 -13.30 -1.00 0.09
C SER A 87 -12.03 -1.53 -0.59
N SER A 88 -10.87 -1.44 0.06
CA SER A 88 -9.63 -2.03 -0.45
C SER A 88 -9.76 -3.55 -0.58
N LEU A 89 -10.25 -4.24 0.43
CA LEU A 89 -10.49 -5.69 0.42
C LEU A 89 -11.51 -6.17 -0.63
N SER A 90 -12.26 -5.28 -1.26
CA SER A 90 -13.20 -5.62 -2.33
C SER A 90 -12.56 -5.72 -3.72
N PHE A 91 -11.31 -5.25 -3.87
CA PHE A 91 -10.54 -5.37 -5.11
C PHE A 91 -9.75 -6.69 -5.13
N ASP A 92 -9.37 -7.11 -6.32
CA ASP A 92 -8.48 -8.26 -6.51
C ASP A 92 -7.12 -8.01 -5.85
N ASP A 93 -6.47 -9.04 -5.30
CA ASP A 93 -5.27 -8.91 -4.50
C ASP A 93 -4.10 -8.26 -5.27
N GLU A 94 -3.94 -8.55 -6.57
CA GLU A 94 -2.90 -8.02 -7.44
C GLU A 94 -3.35 -6.79 -8.23
N SER A 95 -4.29 -6.00 -7.71
CA SER A 95 -4.83 -4.83 -8.40
C SER A 95 -4.36 -3.50 -7.81
N ALA A 96 -4.34 -2.46 -8.62
CA ALA A 96 -4.10 -1.08 -8.19
C ALA A 96 -5.05 -0.63 -7.06
N GLY A 97 -6.26 -1.18 -7.02
CA GLY A 97 -7.23 -0.92 -5.96
C GLY A 97 -6.81 -1.46 -4.60
N ARG A 98 -5.97 -2.50 -4.59
CA ARG A 98 -5.35 -3.06 -3.38
C ARG A 98 -4.15 -2.23 -2.93
N LEU A 99 -3.35 -1.75 -3.86
CA LEU A 99 -2.16 -0.93 -3.59
C LEU A 99 -2.51 0.52 -3.23
N MET A 100 -3.72 1.00 -3.54
CA MET A 100 -4.05 2.41 -3.33
C MET A 100 -4.35 2.73 -1.87
N GLN A 101 -3.68 3.73 -1.35
CA GLN A 101 -4.06 4.39 -0.12
C GLN A 101 -5.20 5.41 -0.36
N ARG A 102 -6.07 5.57 0.66
CA ARG A 102 -7.21 6.50 0.62
C ARG A 102 -6.85 7.89 1.15
N ALA A 103 -5.76 7.99 1.88
CA ALA A 103 -5.24 9.27 2.34
C ALA A 103 -4.48 9.94 1.18
N PHE A 104 -4.93 11.11 0.74
CA PHE A 104 -4.27 11.92 -0.28
C PHE A 104 -4.64 13.41 -0.10
N VAL A 105 -3.79 14.28 -0.63
CA VAL A 105 -4.04 15.73 -0.58
C VAL A 105 -4.71 16.17 -1.88
N ALA A 106 -5.94 16.67 -1.78
CA ALA A 106 -6.67 17.25 -2.90
C ALA A 106 -7.04 18.72 -2.65
N ALA A 107 -7.02 19.53 -3.71
CA ALA A 107 -7.39 20.93 -3.65
C ALA A 107 -8.30 21.31 -4.83
N PRO A 108 -9.35 22.11 -4.58
CA PRO A 108 -10.17 22.64 -5.66
C PRO A 108 -9.38 23.51 -6.64
N VAL A 109 -9.67 23.39 -7.94
CA VAL A 109 -8.98 24.11 -9.02
C VAL A 109 -9.01 25.64 -8.89
N PHE A 110 -10.01 26.16 -8.17
CA PHE A 110 -10.17 27.60 -7.95
C PHE A 110 -9.43 28.15 -6.73
N TRP A 111 -8.71 27.29 -5.97
CA TRP A 111 -7.90 27.74 -4.84
C TRP A 111 -6.60 28.40 -5.30
N SER A 112 -6.04 29.21 -4.41
CA SER A 112 -4.68 29.74 -4.51
C SER A 112 -3.70 28.85 -3.74
N VAL A 113 -2.41 29.04 -3.99
CA VAL A 113 -1.31 28.42 -3.23
C VAL A 113 -1.49 28.62 -1.73
N GLY A 114 -1.84 29.86 -1.32
CA GLY A 114 -2.06 30.19 0.09
C GLY A 114 -3.19 29.40 0.71
N GLN A 115 -4.31 29.24 0.01
CA GLN A 115 -5.44 28.47 0.50
C GLN A 115 -5.10 26.97 0.64
N ALA A 116 -4.36 26.39 -0.30
CA ALA A 116 -3.92 25.02 -0.20
C ALA A 116 -2.97 24.80 1.00
N ILE A 117 -2.01 25.70 1.22
CA ILE A 117 -1.09 25.64 2.36
C ILE A 117 -1.87 25.78 3.69
N ASP A 118 -2.80 26.72 3.77
CA ASP A 118 -3.58 26.97 5.00
C ASP A 118 -4.49 25.78 5.30
N HIS A 119 -5.06 25.16 4.28
CA HIS A 119 -5.85 23.93 4.41
C HIS A 119 -5.00 22.80 5.00
N MET A 120 -3.86 22.47 4.40
CA MET A 120 -2.95 21.44 4.89
C MET A 120 -2.50 21.67 6.34
N ARG A 121 -2.34 22.93 6.76
CA ARG A 121 -2.00 23.29 8.14
C ARG A 121 -3.16 23.20 9.12
N SER A 122 -4.38 23.24 8.63
CA SER A 122 -5.61 23.20 9.45
C SER A 122 -6.20 21.81 9.64
N VAL A 123 -5.81 20.88 8.78
CA VAL A 123 -6.22 19.48 8.85
C VAL A 123 -5.41 18.77 9.94
N SER A 124 -5.99 17.80 10.61
CA SER A 124 -5.29 16.96 11.59
C SER A 124 -4.20 16.13 10.90
N ASP A 125 -3.13 15.84 11.62
CA ASP A 125 -2.06 14.97 11.11
C ASP A 125 -2.62 13.56 10.76
N ASP A 126 -3.65 13.09 11.48
CA ASP A 126 -4.30 11.80 11.22
C ASP A 126 -5.17 11.77 9.94
N ASP A 127 -5.51 12.94 9.37
CA ASP A 127 -6.33 13.05 8.15
C ASP A 127 -5.50 13.33 6.89
N LEU A 128 -4.17 13.41 7.02
CA LEU A 128 -3.24 13.60 5.90
C LEU A 128 -2.30 12.41 5.82
N PRO A 129 -1.88 12.02 4.61
CA PRO A 129 -0.83 11.01 4.48
C PRO A 129 0.47 11.52 5.13
N GLU A 130 1.21 10.67 5.81
CA GLU A 130 2.48 11.02 6.46
C GLU A 130 3.47 11.59 5.43
N THR A 131 3.50 11.00 4.25
CA THR A 131 4.32 11.45 3.12
C THR A 131 3.47 11.68 1.88
N PHE A 132 3.62 12.83 1.24
CA PHE A 132 3.00 13.10 -0.06
C PHE A 132 3.90 14.00 -0.92
N PHE A 133 3.88 13.74 -2.22
CA PHE A 133 4.73 14.42 -3.20
C PHE A 133 3.98 15.46 -4.02
N GLU A 134 2.67 15.29 -4.17
CA GLU A 134 1.81 16.10 -5.01
C GLU A 134 0.48 16.44 -4.32
N ILE A 135 -0.09 17.56 -4.71
CA ILE A 135 -1.47 17.94 -4.39
C ILE A 135 -2.28 17.72 -5.66
N TYR A 136 -3.29 16.88 -5.59
CA TYR A 136 -4.18 16.62 -6.73
C TYR A 136 -5.22 17.74 -6.84
N ILE A 137 -5.39 18.24 -8.06
CA ILE A 137 -6.31 19.33 -8.33
C ILE A 137 -7.60 18.73 -8.88
N VAL A 138 -8.73 19.08 -8.24
CA VAL A 138 -10.03 18.51 -8.57
C VAL A 138 -11.07 19.59 -8.90
N ASP A 139 -12.05 19.23 -9.71
CA ASP A 139 -13.23 20.04 -9.96
C ASP A 139 -14.30 19.87 -8.85
N PRO A 140 -15.41 20.63 -8.86
CA PRO A 140 -16.49 20.47 -7.88
C PRO A 140 -17.19 19.10 -7.89
N ALA A 141 -17.02 18.31 -8.93
CA ALA A 141 -17.49 16.92 -9.00
C ALA A 141 -16.44 15.91 -8.57
N PHE A 142 -15.34 16.39 -7.96
CA PHE A 142 -14.18 15.61 -7.51
C PHE A 142 -13.42 14.90 -8.64
N ARG A 143 -13.55 15.39 -9.87
CA ARG A 143 -12.80 14.85 -11.02
C ARG A 143 -11.41 15.45 -11.05
N LEU A 144 -10.43 14.58 -11.32
CA LEU A 144 -9.04 14.98 -11.46
C LEU A 144 -8.86 15.97 -12.62
N GLN A 145 -8.17 17.07 -12.37
CA GLN A 145 -7.85 18.10 -13.37
C GLN A 145 -6.34 18.23 -13.60
N GLY A 146 -5.53 17.75 -12.68
CA GLY A 146 -4.09 17.83 -12.71
C GLY A 146 -3.47 17.65 -11.33
N SER A 147 -2.19 17.92 -11.22
CA SER A 147 -1.47 17.90 -9.94
C SER A 147 -0.51 19.08 -9.80
N VAL A 148 -0.16 19.40 -8.56
CA VAL A 148 0.88 20.37 -8.23
C VAL A 148 1.90 19.70 -7.30
N PRO A 149 3.12 19.42 -7.77
CA PRO A 149 4.20 18.95 -6.89
C PRO A 149 4.42 19.90 -5.72
N VAL A 150 4.59 19.39 -4.52
CA VAL A 150 4.84 20.19 -3.30
C VAL A 150 6.03 21.11 -3.49
N SER A 151 7.10 20.63 -4.13
CA SER A 151 8.28 21.44 -4.48
C SER A 151 7.98 22.62 -5.40
N ARG A 152 6.96 22.49 -6.26
CA ARG A 152 6.49 23.57 -7.13
C ARG A 152 5.64 24.56 -6.34
N LEU A 153 4.70 24.07 -5.52
CA LEU A 153 3.85 24.88 -4.66
C LEU A 153 4.68 25.89 -3.82
N LEU A 154 5.77 25.42 -3.21
CA LEU A 154 6.65 26.23 -2.35
C LEU A 154 7.42 27.35 -3.09
N ARG A 155 7.44 27.35 -4.41
CA ARG A 155 8.18 28.35 -5.24
C ARG A 155 7.32 29.50 -5.73
N TYR A 156 6.00 29.44 -5.52
CA TYR A 156 5.07 30.46 -5.99
C TYR A 156 4.49 31.29 -4.84
N SER A 157 4.04 32.52 -5.16
CA SER A 157 3.43 33.38 -4.17
C SER A 157 2.07 32.82 -3.72
N ARG A 158 1.67 33.16 -2.51
CA ARG A 158 0.42 32.66 -1.91
C ARG A 158 -0.85 33.04 -2.70
N GLU A 159 -0.78 34.13 -3.47
CA GLU A 159 -1.88 34.65 -4.29
C GLU A 159 -2.00 33.93 -5.64
N THR A 160 -1.00 33.15 -6.02
CA THR A 160 -0.99 32.44 -7.31
C THR A 160 -2.09 31.39 -7.34
N PRO A 161 -3.00 31.40 -8.35
CA PRO A 161 -4.02 30.38 -8.51
C PRO A 161 -3.39 29.00 -8.83
N LEU A 162 -3.92 27.92 -8.23
CA LEU A 162 -3.42 26.56 -8.46
C LEU A 162 -3.51 26.17 -9.94
N LYS A 163 -4.56 26.60 -10.65
CA LYS A 163 -4.75 26.35 -12.10
C LYS A 163 -3.60 26.87 -12.96
N ASP A 164 -2.87 27.91 -12.50
CA ASP A 164 -1.78 28.53 -13.27
C ASP A 164 -0.44 27.77 -13.08
N ILE A 165 -0.37 26.92 -12.05
CA ILE A 165 0.84 26.16 -11.71
C ILE A 165 0.64 24.65 -11.75
N MET A 166 -0.59 24.17 -11.89
CA MET A 166 -0.83 22.74 -12.04
C MET A 166 -0.23 22.20 -13.34
N LYS A 167 0.01 20.91 -13.36
CA LYS A 167 0.44 20.16 -14.54
C LYS A 167 -0.59 19.07 -14.84
N ASP A 168 -0.65 18.69 -16.11
CA ASP A 168 -1.37 17.48 -16.47
C ASP A 168 -0.72 16.28 -15.79
N VAL A 169 -1.54 15.37 -15.30
CA VAL A 169 -1.08 14.11 -14.77
C VAL A 169 -0.70 13.22 -15.95
N PRO A 170 0.51 12.65 -15.96
CA PRO A 170 0.97 11.88 -17.10
C PRO A 170 0.16 10.61 -17.35
N VAL A 171 -0.33 10.00 -16.27
CA VAL A 171 -1.15 8.78 -16.32
C VAL A 171 -2.13 8.79 -15.14
N GLU A 172 -3.37 8.38 -15.40
CA GLU A 172 -4.37 8.06 -14.40
C GLU A 172 -4.45 6.54 -14.25
N VAL A 173 -4.32 6.05 -13.02
CA VAL A 173 -4.46 4.62 -12.72
C VAL A 173 -5.93 4.30 -12.47
N ARG A 174 -6.39 3.12 -12.88
CA ARG A 174 -7.72 2.59 -12.57
C ARG A 174 -7.61 1.55 -11.46
N PRO A 175 -8.59 1.44 -10.55
CA PRO A 175 -8.53 0.45 -9.47
C PRO A 175 -8.39 -1.00 -9.95
N GLU A 176 -8.93 -1.31 -11.13
CA GLU A 176 -8.91 -2.66 -11.72
C GLU A 176 -7.61 -2.96 -12.51
N MET A 177 -6.69 -1.99 -12.60
CA MET A 177 -5.40 -2.16 -13.27
C MET A 177 -4.54 -3.13 -12.48
N ASP A 178 -3.84 -3.99 -13.19
CA ASP A 178 -2.90 -4.94 -12.64
C ASP A 178 -1.69 -4.25 -11.99
N GLN A 179 -1.19 -4.78 -10.88
CA GLN A 179 -0.06 -4.21 -10.14
C GLN A 179 1.24 -4.16 -10.95
N GLU A 180 1.50 -5.14 -11.82
CA GLU A 180 2.67 -5.13 -12.72
C GLU A 180 2.57 -3.96 -13.72
N GLU A 181 1.37 -3.69 -14.25
CA GLU A 181 1.14 -2.57 -15.15
C GLU A 181 1.37 -1.24 -14.43
N VAL A 182 0.91 -1.12 -13.18
CA VAL A 182 1.19 0.04 -12.33
C VAL A 182 2.70 0.22 -12.14
N ALA A 183 3.42 -0.84 -11.78
CA ALA A 183 4.86 -0.82 -11.60
C ALA A 183 5.60 -0.40 -12.89
N TYR A 184 5.14 -0.90 -14.05
CA TYR A 184 5.66 -0.47 -15.34
C TYR A 184 5.45 1.03 -15.59
N ILE A 185 4.27 1.58 -15.29
CA ILE A 185 3.92 3.00 -15.42
C ILE A 185 4.82 3.86 -14.54
N PHE A 186 4.99 3.52 -13.27
CA PHE A 186 5.86 4.26 -12.35
C PHE A 186 7.28 4.35 -12.88
N ARG A 187 7.83 3.23 -13.33
CA ARG A 187 9.17 3.17 -13.92
C ARG A 187 9.28 3.97 -15.22
N GLN A 188 8.27 3.90 -16.11
CA GLN A 188 8.27 4.57 -17.40
C GLN A 188 8.22 6.10 -17.26
N TYR A 189 7.41 6.60 -16.33
CA TYR A 189 7.18 8.03 -16.14
C TYR A 189 7.98 8.64 -14.97
N ASN A 190 8.78 7.83 -14.26
CA ASN A 190 9.54 8.23 -13.07
C ASN A 190 8.65 8.90 -12.03
N LEU A 191 7.54 8.25 -11.69
CA LEU A 191 6.57 8.77 -10.75
C LEU A 191 7.02 8.54 -9.30
N ALA A 192 6.72 9.49 -8.42
CA ALA A 192 6.81 9.32 -6.98
C ALA A 192 5.45 8.94 -6.37
N SER A 193 4.36 9.37 -7.03
CA SER A 193 2.99 8.95 -6.72
C SER A 193 2.13 9.01 -8.00
N ALA A 194 1.03 8.28 -8.02
CA ALA A 194 0.05 8.30 -9.10
C ALA A 194 -1.38 8.37 -8.54
N PRO A 195 -2.28 9.19 -9.13
CA PRO A 195 -3.68 9.22 -8.72
C PRO A 195 -4.42 8.00 -9.24
N VAL A 196 -5.29 7.46 -8.42
CA VAL A 196 -6.26 6.43 -8.80
C VAL A 196 -7.62 7.08 -8.98
N VAL A 197 -8.26 6.85 -10.14
CA VAL A 197 -9.53 7.46 -10.51
C VAL A 197 -10.55 6.41 -10.93
N ASP A 198 -11.83 6.64 -10.58
CA ASP A 198 -12.93 5.79 -11.00
C ASP A 198 -13.30 5.97 -12.48
N GLU A 199 -14.29 5.21 -12.97
CA GLU A 199 -14.79 5.31 -14.35
C GLU A 199 -15.31 6.72 -14.72
N ALA A 200 -15.75 7.51 -13.73
CA ALA A 200 -16.21 8.88 -13.96
C ALA A 200 -15.06 9.91 -13.91
N GLY A 201 -13.81 9.47 -13.73
CA GLY A 201 -12.62 10.30 -13.58
C GLY A 201 -12.49 10.98 -12.22
N ARG A 202 -13.21 10.50 -11.19
CA ARG A 202 -13.13 11.05 -9.84
C ARG A 202 -11.96 10.41 -9.10
N LEU A 203 -11.20 11.24 -8.40
CA LEU A 203 -10.09 10.80 -7.58
C LEU A 203 -10.60 9.92 -6.42
N THR A 204 -10.10 8.71 -6.32
CA THR A 204 -10.50 7.71 -5.32
C THR A 204 -9.39 7.29 -4.38
N GLY A 205 -8.14 7.47 -4.77
CA GLY A 205 -6.96 7.13 -4.01
C GLY A 205 -5.69 7.61 -4.69
N MET A 206 -4.57 7.26 -4.10
CA MET A 206 -3.25 7.39 -4.73
C MET A 206 -2.41 6.14 -4.44
N ILE A 207 -1.43 5.88 -5.29
CA ILE A 207 -0.40 4.86 -5.07
C ILE A 207 0.93 5.59 -4.96
N THR A 208 1.80 5.15 -4.08
CA THR A 208 3.13 5.73 -3.87
C THR A 208 4.22 4.82 -4.39
N ILE A 209 5.45 5.33 -4.50
CA ILE A 209 6.56 4.59 -5.11
C ILE A 209 7.08 3.46 -4.20
N ASP A 210 6.95 3.59 -2.89
CA ASP A 210 7.30 2.59 -1.90
C ASP A 210 6.49 1.30 -2.12
N ASP A 211 5.16 1.38 -2.20
CA ASP A 211 4.29 0.23 -2.50
C ASP A 211 4.66 -0.44 -3.84
N VAL A 212 4.97 0.39 -4.84
CA VAL A 212 5.37 -0.11 -6.16
C VAL A 212 6.75 -0.80 -6.14
N VAL A 213 7.65 -0.40 -5.26
CA VAL A 213 8.94 -1.08 -5.08
C VAL A 213 8.74 -2.50 -4.56
N ASP A 214 7.80 -2.68 -3.62
CA ASP A 214 7.47 -3.99 -3.08
C ASP A 214 6.86 -4.90 -4.16
N VAL A 215 5.94 -4.39 -4.97
CA VAL A 215 5.43 -5.12 -6.15
C VAL A 215 6.56 -5.55 -7.08
N ILE A 216 7.51 -4.66 -7.40
CA ILE A 216 8.64 -5.00 -8.27
C ILE A 216 9.49 -6.12 -7.67
N GLN A 217 9.66 -6.12 -6.36
CA GLN A 217 10.43 -7.16 -5.66
C GLN A 217 9.69 -8.50 -5.67
N GLU A 218 8.40 -8.51 -5.35
CA GLU A 218 7.54 -9.71 -5.37
C GLU A 218 7.54 -10.36 -6.75
N GLU A 219 7.27 -9.60 -7.81
CA GLU A 219 7.28 -10.07 -9.19
C GLU A 219 8.65 -10.65 -9.60
N ALA A 220 9.75 -9.99 -9.17
CA ALA A 220 11.09 -10.51 -9.45
C ALA A 220 11.38 -11.83 -8.73
N GLU A 221 10.87 -12.03 -7.53
CA GLU A 221 10.98 -13.27 -6.77
C GLU A 221 10.15 -14.39 -7.40
N GLU A 222 8.91 -14.10 -7.83
CA GLU A 222 8.04 -15.04 -8.55
C GLU A 222 8.67 -15.51 -9.87
N ASP A 223 9.22 -14.59 -10.66
CA ASP A 223 9.93 -14.91 -11.90
C ASP A 223 11.13 -15.84 -11.66
N ILE A 224 11.91 -15.60 -10.60
CA ILE A 224 13.04 -16.46 -10.22
C ILE A 224 12.55 -17.84 -9.80
N LEU A 225 11.47 -17.94 -9.02
CA LEU A 225 10.87 -19.20 -8.60
C LEU A 225 10.30 -19.96 -9.79
N ALA A 226 9.62 -19.29 -10.71
CA ALA A 226 9.08 -19.89 -11.94
C ALA A 226 10.20 -20.44 -12.83
N LEU A 227 11.30 -19.70 -13.02
CA LEU A 227 12.48 -20.14 -13.78
C LEU A 227 13.20 -21.33 -13.12
N SER A 228 13.20 -21.41 -11.79
CA SER A 228 13.80 -22.53 -11.06
C SER A 228 12.89 -23.77 -10.99
N GLY A 229 11.66 -23.71 -11.52
CA GLY A 229 10.68 -24.80 -11.49
C GLY A 229 10.14 -25.07 -10.07
N VAL A 230 10.24 -24.10 -9.19
CA VAL A 230 9.68 -24.11 -7.83
C VAL A 230 8.47 -23.19 -7.83
N SER A 231 7.26 -23.71 -7.63
CA SER A 231 6.11 -22.87 -7.31
C SER A 231 6.19 -22.47 -5.82
N GLU A 232 5.61 -21.33 -5.44
CA GLU A 232 5.52 -20.84 -4.05
C GLU A 232 5.04 -21.92 -3.06
N ALA A 233 4.14 -22.78 -3.47
CA ALA A 233 3.75 -23.98 -2.71
C ALA A 233 4.94 -24.89 -2.33
N GLY A 234 6.12 -24.68 -2.92
CA GLY A 234 7.32 -25.52 -2.74
C GLY A 234 8.14 -25.25 -1.48
N VAL A 235 7.98 -24.10 -0.83
CA VAL A 235 8.78 -23.76 0.37
C VAL A 235 8.36 -24.59 1.58
N ASN A 236 7.11 -25.07 1.62
CA ASN A 236 6.58 -25.98 2.66
C ASN A 236 6.45 -27.43 2.21
N GLN A 237 6.97 -27.81 1.03
CA GLN A 237 6.88 -29.18 0.54
C GLN A 237 7.92 -30.10 1.20
N SER A 238 7.51 -31.35 1.44
CA SER A 238 8.45 -32.38 1.89
C SER A 238 9.60 -32.54 0.87
N ILE A 239 10.83 -32.79 1.34
CA ILE A 239 12.04 -32.97 0.51
C ILE A 239 11.79 -33.93 -0.67
N VAL A 240 10.93 -34.94 -0.49
CA VAL A 240 10.58 -35.92 -1.51
C VAL A 240 9.75 -35.31 -2.64
N SER A 241 8.80 -34.41 -2.35
CA SER A 241 7.99 -33.74 -3.38
C SER A 241 8.81 -32.71 -4.16
N ALA A 242 9.69 -31.97 -3.48
CA ALA A 242 10.62 -31.02 -4.10
C ALA A 242 11.61 -31.71 -5.06
N VAL A 243 12.16 -32.86 -4.68
CA VAL A 243 13.04 -33.69 -5.56
C VAL A 243 12.26 -34.21 -6.77
N ARG A 244 11.01 -34.69 -6.57
CA ARG A 244 10.20 -35.24 -7.64
C ARG A 244 9.76 -34.19 -8.68
N ALA A 245 9.54 -32.95 -8.25
CA ALA A 245 9.22 -31.83 -9.14
C ALA A 245 10.44 -31.41 -10.01
N ARG A 246 11.68 -31.57 -9.49
CA ARG A 246 12.92 -31.18 -10.18
C ARG A 246 13.49 -32.25 -11.11
N ILE A 247 13.12 -33.52 -10.95
CA ILE A 247 13.62 -34.63 -11.80
C ILE A 247 13.37 -34.39 -13.30
N PRO A 248 12.17 -33.97 -13.76
CA PRO A 248 11.95 -33.74 -15.20
C PRO A 248 12.84 -32.65 -15.78
N TRP A 249 13.07 -31.56 -15.04
CA TRP A 249 13.92 -30.47 -15.45
C TRP A 249 15.41 -30.87 -15.48
N LEU A 250 15.88 -31.64 -14.50
CA LEU A 250 17.23 -32.19 -14.47
C LEU A 250 17.49 -33.17 -15.62
N LEU A 251 16.48 -33.97 -16.02
CA LEU A 251 16.60 -34.90 -17.14
C LEU A 251 16.64 -34.21 -18.51
N VAL A 252 16.09 -33.03 -18.64
CA VAL A 252 16.11 -32.24 -19.91
C VAL A 252 17.42 -31.47 -20.05
N ASN A 253 18.08 -31.10 -18.94
CA ASN A 253 19.33 -30.33 -18.95
C ASN A 253 20.59 -31.18 -18.75
N LEU A 254 20.53 -32.50 -18.73
CA LEU A 254 21.64 -33.45 -18.68
C LEU A 254 21.85 -34.06 -20.05
#